data_30f5341df7da496f0690f6510e223632
#
_entry.id   30f5341df7da496f0690f6510e223632
#
_cell.length_a   1.000
_cell.length_b   1.000
_cell.length_c   1.000
_cell.angle_alpha   90.00
_cell.angle_beta   90.00
_cell.angle_gamma   90.00
#
_symmetry.space_group_name_H-M   'P 1'
#
loop_
_entity.id
_entity.type
_entity.pdbx_description
1 polymer ?
#
loop_
_entity_poly.entity_id
_entity_poly.type
_entity_poly.pdbx_seq_one_letter_code
_entity_poly.pdbx_strand_id
1 'polypeptide(L)'
;MSVLEDNISKLDGYLARFLDTGIQNRIAGQDAAGSKGVFQTKSPVDKSMICNVAHGTAADIDRAADAAHEAFAEWRDLPATERKKVIVRIAKGIEARAEEIALCECWDTGQAFKFMSKAALRGAENFRYFADQVVQARDGQHLKSPTLMNVTTRVPIGPVGVITPWNTPFMLSTWKIAPALAAGCTVVHKPAEASPLTARLLVEIAEEAGLPPGVLNTVNGFGEDAGKALCEHPKIKAIAFVGESRTGSLITKQGADTLKRNHLELGGKNPVIVFDDADLERALDAAIFMIYSINGERCTSSSRLLVQDKIREEFEAKLIERVNNIKVGHPLDPKTEVGPLVTEEHFNKVTSYFEIAKDDGATIAAGGEVVGDEGYFVRPTLFTEATNKMRIAQEEIFGPVLTSIPFSSEEEALEIANDVAYGLTGYVWTNDLTRALRFTDKLEAGMIWVNSENVRHLPTPFGGVKASGIGRDGGDWSFEFYMEQKHIGFATGHHKITKLGAL
;
A
#
# COMPACT_ATOMS: atom_id res chain seq x y z
N MET A 1 -33.61 13.65 4.11
CA MET A 1 -32.70 12.58 3.66
C MET A 1 -31.58 12.48 4.68
N SER A 2 -31.28 11.31 5.17
CA SER A 2 -30.12 11.11 6.06
C SER A 2 -28.83 11.27 5.25
N VAL A 3 -27.69 11.48 5.92
CA VAL A 3 -26.40 11.56 5.21
C VAL A 3 -26.07 10.24 4.49
N LEU A 4 -26.48 9.11 5.06
CA LEU A 4 -26.34 7.81 4.39
C LEU A 4 -27.14 7.74 3.07
N GLU A 5 -28.41 8.14 3.08
CA GLU A 5 -29.24 8.17 1.86
C GLU A 5 -28.69 9.12 0.80
N ASP A 6 -28.14 10.26 1.18
CA ASP A 6 -27.48 11.21 0.28
C ASP A 6 -26.23 10.58 -0.35
N ASN A 7 -25.38 9.94 0.47
CA ASN A 7 -24.18 9.25 -0.01
C ASN A 7 -24.50 8.08 -0.96
N ILE A 8 -25.55 7.29 -0.67
CA ILE A 8 -26.03 6.24 -1.58
C ILE A 8 -26.50 6.84 -2.90
N SER A 9 -27.34 7.88 -2.86
CA SER A 9 -27.83 8.53 -4.08
C SER A 9 -26.71 9.11 -4.95
N LYS A 10 -25.68 9.70 -4.34
CA LYS A 10 -24.49 10.19 -5.06
C LYS A 10 -23.70 9.03 -5.67
N LEU A 11 -23.48 7.96 -4.90
CA LEU A 11 -22.78 6.77 -5.38
C LEU A 11 -23.49 6.16 -6.60
N ASP A 12 -24.82 6.01 -6.55
CA ASP A 12 -25.62 5.52 -7.68
C ASP A 12 -25.40 6.35 -8.93
N GLY A 13 -25.34 7.69 -8.78
CA GLY A 13 -25.01 8.60 -9.86
C GLY A 13 -23.60 8.37 -10.45
N TYR A 14 -22.60 8.11 -9.61
CA TYR A 14 -21.23 7.84 -10.06
C TYR A 14 -21.08 6.47 -10.72
N LEU A 15 -21.82 5.46 -10.23
CA LEU A 15 -21.76 4.10 -10.77
C LEU A 15 -22.56 3.92 -12.06
N ALA A 16 -23.55 4.78 -12.33
CA ALA A 16 -24.47 4.62 -13.46
C ALA A 16 -23.75 4.35 -14.80
N ARG A 17 -22.63 5.02 -15.05
CA ARG A 17 -21.82 4.84 -16.27
C ARG A 17 -21.17 3.46 -16.39
N PHE A 18 -20.95 2.77 -15.28
CA PHE A 18 -20.31 1.44 -15.27
C PHE A 18 -21.32 0.29 -15.37
N LEU A 19 -22.62 0.56 -15.18
CA LEU A 19 -23.66 -0.46 -15.26
C LEU A 19 -23.80 -1.01 -16.69
N ASP A 20 -23.73 -0.15 -17.70
CA ASP A 20 -23.91 -0.53 -19.10
C ASP A 20 -22.60 -1.00 -19.77
N THR A 21 -21.51 -0.26 -19.58
CA THR A 21 -20.25 -0.51 -20.28
C THR A 21 -19.25 -1.36 -19.52
N GLY A 22 -19.43 -1.49 -18.20
CA GLY A 22 -18.45 -2.07 -17.30
C GLY A 22 -17.16 -1.22 -17.21
N ILE A 23 -16.16 -1.76 -16.51
CA ILE A 23 -14.82 -1.19 -16.45
C ILE A 23 -13.95 -1.89 -17.50
N GLN A 24 -13.55 -1.15 -18.53
CA GLN A 24 -12.64 -1.63 -19.56
C GLN A 24 -11.17 -1.47 -19.13
N ASN A 25 -10.25 -2.20 -19.75
CA ASN A 25 -8.83 -1.85 -19.72
C ASN A 25 -8.63 -0.46 -20.35
N ARG A 26 -7.61 0.27 -19.91
CA ARG A 26 -7.26 1.57 -20.49
C ARG A 26 -5.84 1.51 -21.05
N ILE A 27 -5.71 1.44 -22.36
CA ILE A 27 -4.44 1.23 -23.05
C ILE A 27 -4.25 2.33 -24.12
N ALA A 28 -3.12 3.02 -24.09
CA ALA A 28 -2.84 4.14 -25.00
C ALA A 28 -3.95 5.20 -25.07
N GLY A 29 -4.58 5.49 -23.91
CA GLY A 29 -5.68 6.46 -23.84
C GLY A 29 -7.01 5.99 -24.42
N GLN A 30 -7.18 4.69 -24.68
CA GLN A 30 -8.40 4.11 -25.23
C GLN A 30 -8.94 2.96 -24.40
N ASP A 31 -10.25 2.80 -24.40
CA ASP A 31 -10.89 1.64 -23.80
C ASP A 31 -10.64 0.38 -24.64
N ALA A 32 -10.29 -0.70 -23.95
CA ALA A 32 -10.01 -1.98 -24.58
C ALA A 32 -10.68 -3.12 -23.80
N ALA A 33 -11.41 -3.96 -24.51
CA ALA A 33 -11.99 -5.18 -23.93
C ALA A 33 -10.90 -6.12 -23.42
N GLY A 34 -11.21 -6.88 -22.39
CA GLY A 34 -10.32 -7.95 -21.91
C GLY A 34 -10.28 -9.13 -22.88
N SER A 35 -9.10 -9.64 -23.16
CA SER A 35 -8.90 -10.76 -24.10
C SER A 35 -9.56 -12.07 -23.62
N LYS A 36 -9.91 -12.19 -22.34
CA LYS A 36 -10.62 -13.34 -21.74
C LYS A 36 -12.08 -13.00 -21.39
N GLY A 37 -12.63 -11.91 -21.92
CA GLY A 37 -13.98 -11.45 -21.63
C GLY A 37 -14.04 -10.57 -20.38
N VAL A 38 -14.98 -10.86 -19.48
CA VAL A 38 -15.22 -10.05 -18.27
C VAL A 38 -15.33 -10.94 -17.03
N PHE A 39 -15.07 -10.34 -15.86
CA PHE A 39 -15.47 -10.86 -14.56
C PHE A 39 -16.33 -9.82 -13.83
N GLN A 40 -16.99 -10.24 -12.78
CA GLN A 40 -17.88 -9.37 -11.99
C GLN A 40 -17.19 -8.91 -10.71
N THR A 41 -17.26 -7.63 -10.39
CA THR A 41 -16.97 -7.13 -9.05
C THR A 41 -18.25 -6.99 -8.24
N LYS A 42 -18.16 -7.22 -6.93
CA LYS A 42 -19.29 -7.23 -6.00
C LYS A 42 -19.00 -6.35 -4.80
N SER A 43 -20.03 -5.69 -4.30
CA SER A 43 -19.93 -4.96 -3.04
C SER A 43 -19.87 -5.92 -1.84
N PRO A 44 -18.98 -5.70 -0.88
CA PRO A 44 -18.94 -6.49 0.34
C PRO A 44 -20.09 -6.21 1.32
N VAL A 45 -20.86 -5.13 1.06
CA VAL A 45 -21.96 -4.67 1.93
C VAL A 45 -23.15 -5.61 1.89
N ASP A 46 -23.52 -6.02 0.66
CA ASP A 46 -24.74 -6.81 0.37
C ASP A 46 -24.53 -7.90 -0.69
N LYS A 47 -23.27 -8.11 -1.12
CA LYS A 47 -22.86 -9.07 -2.17
C LYS A 47 -23.46 -8.77 -3.54
N SER A 48 -24.09 -7.61 -3.74
CA SER A 48 -24.64 -7.19 -5.03
C SER A 48 -23.53 -6.99 -6.06
N MET A 49 -23.85 -7.25 -7.32
CA MET A 49 -22.96 -6.96 -8.44
C MET A 49 -22.82 -5.44 -8.61
N ILE A 50 -21.59 -4.95 -8.63
CA ILE A 50 -21.30 -3.54 -8.93
C ILE A 50 -21.29 -3.34 -10.45
N CYS A 51 -20.41 -4.05 -11.16
CA CYS A 51 -20.32 -4.00 -12.62
C CYS A 51 -19.49 -5.15 -13.19
N ASN A 52 -19.50 -5.27 -14.52
CA ASN A 52 -18.56 -6.11 -15.25
C ASN A 52 -17.20 -5.41 -15.39
N VAL A 53 -16.12 -6.17 -15.32
CA VAL A 53 -14.74 -5.68 -15.42
C VAL A 53 -14.01 -6.48 -16.49
N ALA A 54 -13.25 -5.82 -17.36
CA ALA A 54 -12.47 -6.48 -18.40
C ALA A 54 -11.49 -7.49 -17.81
N HIS A 55 -11.49 -8.73 -18.30
CA HIS A 55 -10.55 -9.77 -17.90
C HIS A 55 -9.36 -9.79 -18.85
N GLY A 56 -8.34 -9.03 -18.50
CA GLY A 56 -7.08 -8.95 -19.23
C GLY A 56 -6.17 -10.16 -18.99
N THR A 57 -5.39 -10.50 -19.99
CA THR A 57 -4.38 -11.57 -19.97
C THR A 57 -3.04 -11.08 -20.49
N ALA A 58 -2.13 -12.00 -20.80
CA ALA A 58 -0.84 -11.70 -21.39
C ALA A 58 -0.93 -10.85 -22.67
N ALA A 59 -1.95 -11.07 -23.51
CA ALA A 59 -2.16 -10.29 -24.73
C ALA A 59 -2.49 -8.81 -24.45
N ASP A 60 -3.23 -8.53 -23.38
CA ASP A 60 -3.55 -7.16 -22.97
C ASP A 60 -2.34 -6.47 -22.33
N ILE A 61 -1.58 -7.22 -21.53
CA ILE A 61 -0.33 -6.74 -20.94
C ILE A 61 0.70 -6.44 -22.04
N ASP A 62 0.81 -7.28 -23.07
CA ASP A 62 1.71 -7.05 -24.20
C ASP A 62 1.38 -5.71 -24.91
N ARG A 63 0.10 -5.47 -25.22
CA ARG A 63 -0.36 -4.20 -25.79
C ARG A 63 -0.08 -2.99 -24.88
N ALA A 64 -0.32 -3.13 -23.58
CA ALA A 64 -0.08 -2.07 -22.61
C ALA A 64 1.41 -1.78 -22.42
N ALA A 65 2.25 -2.81 -22.43
CA ALA A 65 3.70 -2.69 -22.34
C ALA A 65 4.29 -2.06 -23.61
N ASP A 66 3.72 -2.37 -24.80
CA ASP A 66 4.09 -1.74 -26.05
C ASP A 66 3.75 -0.25 -26.04
N ALA A 67 2.52 0.10 -25.66
CA ALA A 67 2.10 1.50 -25.52
C ALA A 67 2.98 2.27 -24.52
N ALA A 68 3.31 1.66 -23.38
CA ALA A 68 4.20 2.26 -22.40
C ALA A 68 5.62 2.44 -22.91
N HIS A 69 6.12 1.49 -23.71
CA HIS A 69 7.43 1.57 -24.34
C HIS A 69 7.52 2.66 -25.41
N GLU A 70 6.51 2.77 -26.25
CA GLU A 70 6.42 3.80 -27.30
C GLU A 70 6.35 5.21 -26.71
N ALA A 71 5.53 5.41 -25.66
CA ALA A 71 5.39 6.71 -24.98
C ALA A 71 6.60 7.11 -24.14
N PHE A 72 7.49 6.15 -23.81
CA PHE A 72 8.56 6.38 -22.82
C PHE A 72 9.54 7.48 -23.23
N ALA A 73 10.01 7.49 -24.48
CA ALA A 73 11.03 8.45 -24.92
C ALA A 73 10.54 9.89 -24.82
N GLU A 74 9.31 10.17 -25.27
CA GLU A 74 8.70 11.49 -25.20
C GLU A 74 8.49 11.95 -23.74
N TRP A 75 7.93 11.07 -22.87
CA TRP A 75 7.72 11.39 -21.47
C TRP A 75 9.03 11.59 -20.71
N ARG A 76 10.03 10.73 -20.94
CA ARG A 76 11.37 10.84 -20.34
C ARG A 76 12.04 12.17 -20.68
N ASP A 77 11.95 12.58 -21.93
CA ASP A 77 12.67 13.73 -22.46
C ASP A 77 11.89 15.06 -22.31
N LEU A 78 10.61 14.98 -21.88
CA LEU A 78 9.84 16.16 -21.54
C LEU A 78 10.56 16.96 -20.43
N PRO A 79 10.75 18.29 -20.58
CA PRO A 79 11.37 19.10 -19.55
C PRO A 79 10.75 18.88 -18.18
N ALA A 80 11.58 18.79 -17.14
CA ALA A 80 11.12 18.51 -15.77
C ALA A 80 10.01 19.48 -15.30
N THR A 81 10.12 20.76 -15.71
CA THR A 81 9.11 21.78 -15.40
C THR A 81 7.76 21.53 -16.08
N GLU A 82 7.74 21.00 -17.31
CA GLU A 82 6.52 20.66 -18.02
C GLU A 82 5.89 19.39 -17.42
N ARG A 83 6.72 18.38 -17.14
CA ARG A 83 6.27 17.16 -16.44
C ARG A 83 5.65 17.50 -15.08
N LYS A 84 6.29 18.39 -14.29
CA LYS A 84 5.72 18.92 -13.03
C LYS A 84 4.32 19.49 -13.23
N LYS A 85 4.09 20.29 -14.28
CA LYS A 85 2.78 20.89 -14.55
C LYS A 85 1.67 19.83 -14.75
N VAL A 86 1.97 18.75 -15.49
CA VAL A 86 1.03 17.66 -15.68
C VAL A 86 0.71 16.98 -14.35
N ILE A 87 1.74 16.63 -13.57
CA ILE A 87 1.58 15.94 -12.26
C ILE A 87 0.77 16.81 -11.28
N VAL A 88 0.99 18.13 -11.25
CA VAL A 88 0.18 19.05 -10.43
C VAL A 88 -1.27 19.11 -10.89
N ARG A 89 -1.55 19.04 -12.20
CA ARG A 89 -2.94 18.97 -12.69
C ARG A 89 -3.62 17.68 -12.31
N ILE A 90 -2.90 16.54 -12.29
CA ILE A 90 -3.44 15.27 -11.77
C ILE A 90 -3.85 15.44 -10.30
N ALA A 91 -2.99 16.02 -9.45
CA ALA A 91 -3.34 16.27 -8.05
C ALA A 91 -4.61 17.12 -7.89
N LYS A 92 -4.76 18.18 -8.71
CA LYS A 92 -5.97 19.00 -8.72
C LYS A 92 -7.22 18.24 -9.19
N GLY A 93 -7.07 17.40 -10.19
CA GLY A 93 -8.17 16.53 -10.67
C GLY A 93 -8.63 15.54 -9.60
N ILE A 94 -7.69 14.97 -8.83
CA ILE A 94 -8.00 14.10 -7.69
C ILE A 94 -8.79 14.87 -6.61
N GLU A 95 -8.35 16.08 -6.26
CA GLU A 95 -9.06 16.92 -5.29
C GLU A 95 -10.47 17.28 -5.74
N ALA A 96 -10.64 17.58 -7.03
CA ALA A 96 -11.95 17.92 -7.60
C ALA A 96 -12.94 16.74 -7.59
N ARG A 97 -12.44 15.50 -7.65
CA ARG A 97 -13.25 14.25 -7.65
C ARG A 97 -13.11 13.47 -6.33
N ALA A 98 -12.68 14.11 -5.23
CA ALA A 98 -12.37 13.42 -3.98
C ALA A 98 -13.57 12.71 -3.35
N GLU A 99 -14.78 13.28 -3.45
CA GLU A 99 -16.01 12.64 -2.96
C GLU A 99 -16.37 11.40 -3.76
N GLU A 100 -16.31 11.48 -5.09
CA GLU A 100 -16.54 10.34 -5.99
C GLU A 100 -15.58 9.20 -5.69
N ILE A 101 -14.28 9.50 -5.58
CA ILE A 101 -13.25 8.51 -5.25
C ILE A 101 -13.56 7.85 -3.90
N ALA A 102 -13.89 8.64 -2.88
CA ALA A 102 -14.16 8.13 -1.54
C ALA A 102 -15.40 7.22 -1.49
N LEU A 103 -16.50 7.61 -2.14
CA LEU A 103 -17.73 6.81 -2.16
C LEU A 103 -17.55 5.51 -2.96
N CYS A 104 -16.89 5.58 -4.12
CA CYS A 104 -16.55 4.40 -4.90
C CYS A 104 -15.63 3.44 -4.13
N GLU A 105 -14.61 3.96 -3.44
CA GLU A 105 -13.70 3.13 -2.63
C GLU A 105 -14.41 2.46 -1.47
N CYS A 106 -15.32 3.17 -0.77
CA CYS A 106 -16.12 2.57 0.28
C CYS A 106 -17.00 1.41 -0.22
N TRP A 107 -17.57 1.54 -1.41
CA TRP A 107 -18.45 0.53 -1.98
C TRP A 107 -17.73 -0.70 -2.53
N ASP A 108 -16.55 -0.47 -3.11
CA ASP A 108 -15.69 -1.50 -3.68
C ASP A 108 -14.99 -2.34 -2.59
N THR A 109 -14.61 -1.68 -1.49
CA THR A 109 -13.73 -2.29 -0.47
C THR A 109 -14.39 -2.56 0.88
N GLY A 110 -15.55 -1.95 1.14
CA GLY A 110 -16.18 -1.99 2.46
C GLY A 110 -15.57 -1.02 3.50
N GLN A 111 -14.57 -0.24 3.13
CA GLN A 111 -13.90 0.69 4.04
C GLN A 111 -14.82 1.86 4.43
N ALA A 112 -14.82 2.25 5.72
CA ALA A 112 -15.70 3.29 6.22
C ALA A 112 -15.36 4.68 5.64
N PHE A 113 -16.37 5.41 5.20
CA PHE A 113 -16.28 6.77 4.63
C PHE A 113 -15.54 7.76 5.55
N LYS A 114 -15.67 7.60 6.85
CA LYS A 114 -14.92 8.34 7.87
C LYS A 114 -13.41 8.39 7.60
N PHE A 115 -12.86 7.33 7.01
CA PHE A 115 -11.43 7.21 6.67
C PHE A 115 -11.18 7.46 5.18
N MET A 116 -12.03 6.94 4.29
CA MET A 116 -11.84 7.04 2.84
C MET A 116 -12.03 8.45 2.31
N SER A 117 -12.85 9.29 2.95
CA SER A 117 -12.95 10.72 2.62
C SER A 117 -11.61 11.47 2.66
N LYS A 118 -10.62 10.95 3.39
CA LYS A 118 -9.25 11.49 3.48
C LYS A 118 -8.26 10.78 2.54
N ALA A 119 -8.59 9.58 2.05
CA ALA A 119 -7.67 8.78 1.23
C ALA A 119 -7.41 9.43 -0.13
N ALA A 120 -8.45 9.96 -0.78
CA ALA A 120 -8.31 10.70 -2.04
C ALA A 120 -7.39 11.93 -1.89
N LEU A 121 -7.57 12.72 -0.84
CA LEU A 121 -6.71 13.89 -0.56
C LEU A 121 -5.26 13.48 -0.33
N ARG A 122 -5.00 12.39 0.38
CA ARG A 122 -3.65 11.83 0.52
C ARG A 122 -3.06 11.39 -0.83
N GLY A 123 -3.90 10.86 -1.72
CA GLY A 123 -3.50 10.56 -3.10
C GLY A 123 -3.04 11.81 -3.85
N ALA A 124 -3.78 12.92 -3.72
CA ALA A 124 -3.38 14.21 -4.29
C ALA A 124 -2.06 14.73 -3.69
N GLU A 125 -1.85 14.57 -2.37
CA GLU A 125 -0.61 14.94 -1.70
C GLU A 125 0.60 14.14 -2.24
N ASN A 126 0.44 12.85 -2.55
CA ASN A 126 1.49 12.06 -3.19
C ASN A 126 1.93 12.69 -4.51
N PHE A 127 0.99 13.05 -5.37
CA PHE A 127 1.29 13.72 -6.64
C PHE A 127 1.93 15.09 -6.44
N ARG A 128 1.45 15.90 -5.50
CA ARG A 128 2.03 17.22 -5.20
C ARG A 128 3.47 17.11 -4.72
N TYR A 129 3.70 16.22 -3.76
CA TYR A 129 5.04 16.02 -3.20
C TYR A 129 6.03 15.63 -4.29
N PHE A 130 5.73 14.60 -5.08
CA PHE A 130 6.64 14.17 -6.14
C PHE A 130 6.73 15.16 -7.31
N ALA A 131 5.70 15.96 -7.57
CA ALA A 131 5.78 17.08 -8.50
C ALA A 131 6.82 18.13 -8.06
N ASP A 132 6.91 18.40 -6.77
CA ASP A 132 7.90 19.34 -6.22
C ASP A 132 9.32 18.79 -6.30
N GLN A 133 9.50 17.48 -6.21
CA GLN A 133 10.80 16.80 -6.30
C GLN A 133 11.27 16.56 -7.75
N VAL A 134 10.40 16.68 -8.75
CA VAL A 134 10.68 16.29 -10.15
C VAL A 134 11.90 16.98 -10.74
N VAL A 135 12.14 18.23 -10.39
CA VAL A 135 13.27 19.01 -10.91
C VAL A 135 14.61 18.48 -10.39
N GLN A 136 14.62 17.97 -9.15
CA GLN A 136 15.82 17.44 -8.48
C GLN A 136 16.00 15.92 -8.67
N ALA A 137 15.00 15.24 -9.24
CA ALA A 137 15.02 13.76 -9.36
C ALA A 137 16.24 13.22 -10.13
N ARG A 138 16.78 14.01 -11.07
CA ARG A 138 17.96 13.64 -11.88
C ARG A 138 19.28 14.19 -11.37
N ASP A 139 19.28 14.88 -10.26
CA ASP A 139 20.49 15.46 -9.68
C ASP A 139 21.49 14.36 -9.32
N GLY A 140 22.76 14.68 -9.52
CA GLY A 140 23.88 13.78 -9.27
C GLY A 140 25.01 14.48 -8.53
N GLN A 141 26.15 13.80 -8.44
CA GLN A 141 27.34 14.30 -7.77
C GLN A 141 28.42 14.65 -8.78
N HIS A 142 29.24 15.64 -8.42
CA HIS A 142 30.48 15.95 -9.11
C HIS A 142 31.66 15.50 -8.24
N LEU A 143 32.39 14.47 -8.71
CA LEU A 143 33.54 13.86 -8.02
C LEU A 143 34.81 14.15 -8.81
N LYS A 144 35.63 15.08 -8.32
CA LYS A 144 36.87 15.50 -9.00
C LYS A 144 38.01 14.54 -8.72
N SER A 145 38.78 14.22 -9.77
CA SER A 145 40.07 13.55 -9.65
C SER A 145 41.13 14.34 -10.43
N PRO A 146 42.45 14.05 -10.28
CA PRO A 146 43.51 14.86 -10.91
C PRO A 146 43.41 15.00 -12.45
N THR A 147 42.90 13.96 -13.13
CA THR A 147 42.84 13.93 -14.59
C THR A 147 41.46 13.71 -15.16
N LEU A 148 40.45 13.57 -14.29
CA LEU A 148 39.07 13.30 -14.68
C LEU A 148 38.11 14.18 -13.86
N MET A 149 37.12 14.71 -14.53
CA MET A 149 35.89 15.22 -13.93
C MET A 149 34.84 14.12 -14.04
N ASN A 150 34.48 13.55 -12.91
CA ASN A 150 33.46 12.51 -12.82
C ASN A 150 32.13 13.13 -12.42
N VAL A 151 31.09 12.85 -13.17
CA VAL A 151 29.72 13.31 -12.89
C VAL A 151 28.82 12.09 -12.81
N THR A 152 27.98 12.06 -11.80
CA THR A 152 26.88 11.10 -11.76
C THR A 152 25.58 11.77 -12.14
N THR A 153 24.69 11.04 -12.77
CA THR A 153 23.31 11.48 -13.07
C THR A 153 22.37 10.30 -12.94
N ARG A 154 21.08 10.60 -12.74
CA ARG A 154 20.03 9.59 -12.71
C ARG A 154 19.23 9.63 -14.00
N VAL A 155 18.85 8.47 -14.52
CA VAL A 155 18.01 8.34 -15.70
C VAL A 155 16.83 7.39 -15.37
N PRO A 156 15.59 7.67 -15.82
CA PRO A 156 14.47 6.76 -15.58
C PRO A 156 14.74 5.40 -16.24
N ILE A 157 14.32 4.33 -15.55
CA ILE A 157 14.64 2.96 -15.96
C ILE A 157 13.83 2.46 -17.17
N GLY A 158 12.70 3.07 -17.48
CA GLY A 158 11.81 2.65 -18.57
C GLY A 158 10.37 2.44 -18.13
N PRO A 159 9.61 1.62 -18.90
CA PRO A 159 8.28 1.19 -18.47
C PRO A 159 8.35 0.35 -17.20
N VAL A 160 7.44 0.59 -16.26
CA VAL A 160 7.33 -0.12 -14.97
C VAL A 160 5.95 -0.71 -14.77
N GLY A 161 5.88 -1.87 -14.15
CA GLY A 161 4.64 -2.47 -13.68
C GLY A 161 4.32 -2.00 -12.26
N VAL A 162 3.07 -1.63 -12.04
CA VAL A 162 2.54 -1.28 -10.72
C VAL A 162 1.38 -2.23 -10.41
N ILE A 163 1.48 -3.01 -9.33
CA ILE A 163 0.45 -3.95 -8.89
C ILE A 163 0.00 -3.53 -7.51
N THR A 164 -1.27 -3.17 -7.37
CA THR A 164 -1.81 -2.60 -6.13
C THR A 164 -2.91 -3.46 -5.51
N PRO A 165 -2.99 -3.50 -4.17
CA PRO A 165 -3.98 -4.29 -3.46
C PRO A 165 -5.32 -3.56 -3.34
N TRP A 166 -6.26 -4.23 -2.69
CA TRP A 166 -7.65 -3.81 -2.52
C TRP A 166 -7.93 -3.02 -1.23
N ASN A 167 -7.02 -2.96 -0.27
CA ASN A 167 -7.33 -2.44 1.09
C ASN A 167 -7.42 -0.91 1.17
N THR A 168 -6.62 -0.18 0.41
CA THR A 168 -6.71 1.28 0.19
C THR A 168 -6.26 1.56 -1.25
N PRO A 169 -7.02 1.07 -2.25
CA PRO A 169 -6.56 0.95 -3.63
C PRO A 169 -6.15 2.29 -4.25
N PHE A 170 -6.92 3.36 -4.03
CA PHE A 170 -6.60 4.67 -4.59
C PHE A 170 -5.30 5.24 -4.04
N MET A 171 -5.18 5.27 -2.71
CA MET A 171 -3.99 5.84 -2.06
C MET A 171 -2.72 5.06 -2.44
N LEU A 172 -2.77 3.72 -2.45
CA LEU A 172 -1.62 2.89 -2.77
C LEU A 172 -1.26 2.93 -4.26
N SER A 173 -2.23 3.08 -5.15
CA SER A 173 -1.97 3.33 -6.58
C SER A 173 -1.23 4.65 -6.78
N THR A 174 -1.71 5.73 -6.17
CA THR A 174 -1.04 7.05 -6.26
C THR A 174 0.36 7.03 -5.65
N TRP A 175 0.57 6.25 -4.60
CA TRP A 175 1.85 6.10 -3.92
C TRP A 175 2.95 5.49 -4.80
N LYS A 176 2.59 4.57 -5.69
CA LYS A 176 3.53 3.92 -6.62
C LYS A 176 3.60 4.65 -7.96
N ILE A 177 2.48 5.21 -8.44
CA ILE A 177 2.40 5.84 -9.76
C ILE A 177 3.01 7.25 -9.75
N ALA A 178 2.75 8.06 -8.72
CA ALA A 178 3.25 9.44 -8.67
C ALA A 178 4.79 9.55 -8.77
N PRO A 179 5.60 8.80 -7.98
CA PRO A 179 7.06 8.85 -8.12
C PRO A 179 7.55 8.25 -9.44
N ALA A 180 6.89 7.21 -9.99
CA ALA A 180 7.23 6.64 -11.29
C ALA A 180 7.10 7.69 -12.40
N LEU A 181 5.96 8.38 -12.46
CA LEU A 181 5.72 9.46 -13.43
C LEU A 181 6.67 10.64 -13.20
N ALA A 182 6.93 11.02 -11.96
CA ALA A 182 7.87 12.10 -11.61
C ALA A 182 9.30 11.76 -12.05
N ALA A 183 9.75 10.53 -11.89
CA ALA A 183 11.04 10.05 -12.39
C ALA A 183 11.15 10.13 -13.92
N GLY A 184 10.02 10.06 -14.63
CA GLY A 184 9.95 10.01 -16.10
C GLY A 184 9.77 8.60 -16.64
N CYS A 185 9.34 7.64 -15.80
CA CYS A 185 8.93 6.31 -16.22
C CYS A 185 7.51 6.34 -16.78
N THR A 186 7.19 5.36 -17.61
CA THR A 186 5.81 5.03 -18.01
C THR A 186 5.31 3.84 -17.21
N VAL A 187 4.00 3.70 -17.06
CA VAL A 187 3.40 2.75 -16.12
C VAL A 187 2.38 1.84 -16.80
N VAL A 188 2.44 0.56 -16.49
CA VAL A 188 1.35 -0.40 -16.67
C VAL A 188 0.83 -0.77 -15.28
N HIS A 189 -0.37 -0.32 -14.95
CA HIS A 189 -1.02 -0.53 -13.67
C HIS A 189 -1.97 -1.72 -13.73
N LYS A 190 -1.79 -2.69 -12.81
CA LYS A 190 -2.73 -3.78 -12.56
C LYS A 190 -3.33 -3.59 -11.16
N PRO A 191 -4.56 -3.09 -11.04
CA PRO A 191 -5.27 -3.03 -9.76
C PRO A 191 -5.71 -4.42 -9.30
N ALA A 192 -6.06 -4.54 -8.01
CA ALA A 192 -6.71 -5.75 -7.51
C ALA A 192 -8.08 -5.95 -8.17
N GLU A 193 -8.44 -7.19 -8.44
CA GLU A 193 -9.71 -7.57 -9.04
C GLU A 193 -10.92 -7.21 -8.18
N ALA A 194 -10.75 -7.15 -6.86
CA ALA A 194 -11.81 -6.80 -5.91
C ALA A 194 -12.08 -5.28 -5.82
N SER A 195 -11.19 -4.42 -6.36
CA SER A 195 -11.32 -2.96 -6.20
C SER A 195 -10.87 -2.17 -7.44
N PRO A 196 -11.52 -2.36 -8.59
CA PRO A 196 -11.09 -1.74 -9.85
C PRO A 196 -11.61 -0.30 -10.05
N LEU A 197 -12.64 0.14 -9.31
CA LEU A 197 -13.33 1.42 -9.55
C LEU A 197 -12.37 2.61 -9.50
N THR A 198 -11.60 2.73 -8.43
CA THR A 198 -10.75 3.90 -8.23
C THR A 198 -9.50 3.90 -9.10
N ALA A 199 -9.04 2.74 -9.58
CA ALA A 199 -8.00 2.65 -10.59
C ALA A 199 -8.47 3.22 -11.93
N ARG A 200 -9.73 2.98 -12.32
CA ARG A 200 -10.35 3.58 -13.48
C ARG A 200 -10.45 5.11 -13.34
N LEU A 201 -10.88 5.60 -12.18
CA LEU A 201 -10.95 7.05 -11.91
C LEU A 201 -9.57 7.70 -12.01
N LEU A 202 -8.52 7.06 -11.52
CA LEU A 202 -7.17 7.61 -11.54
C LEU A 202 -6.64 7.80 -12.97
N VAL A 203 -6.82 6.82 -13.85
CA VAL A 203 -6.34 6.94 -15.23
C VAL A 203 -7.11 8.00 -16.00
N GLU A 204 -8.43 8.13 -15.81
CA GLU A 204 -9.26 9.20 -16.40
C GLU A 204 -8.79 10.58 -15.93
N ILE A 205 -8.60 10.78 -14.62
CA ILE A 205 -8.09 12.04 -14.06
C ILE A 205 -6.72 12.38 -14.65
N ALA A 206 -5.84 11.39 -14.82
CA ALA A 206 -4.53 11.61 -15.40
C ALA A 206 -4.61 12.07 -16.88
N GLU A 207 -5.47 11.46 -17.67
CA GLU A 207 -5.72 11.84 -19.06
C GLU A 207 -6.34 13.24 -19.18
N GLU A 208 -7.35 13.55 -18.37
CA GLU A 208 -7.98 14.88 -18.29
C GLU A 208 -6.96 15.95 -17.88
N ALA A 209 -5.96 15.60 -17.07
CA ALA A 209 -4.85 16.46 -16.70
C ALA A 209 -3.82 16.66 -17.83
N GLY A 210 -3.99 15.98 -18.97
CA GLY A 210 -3.11 16.07 -20.12
C GLY A 210 -1.87 15.17 -20.02
N LEU A 211 -1.98 14.04 -19.32
CA LEU A 211 -0.96 12.99 -19.40
C LEU A 211 -1.00 12.35 -20.79
N PRO A 212 0.13 12.25 -21.53
CA PRO A 212 0.11 11.69 -22.88
C PRO A 212 -0.38 10.24 -22.91
N PRO A 213 -1.09 9.82 -23.98
CA PRO A 213 -1.51 8.44 -24.17
C PRO A 213 -0.33 7.47 -24.06
N GLY A 214 -0.54 6.34 -23.40
CA GLY A 214 0.51 5.33 -23.20
C GLY A 214 1.42 5.57 -21.98
N VAL A 215 1.47 6.76 -21.40
CA VAL A 215 2.30 7.02 -20.21
C VAL A 215 1.75 6.33 -18.97
N LEU A 216 0.43 6.24 -18.82
CA LEU A 216 -0.25 5.42 -17.83
C LEU A 216 -1.28 4.53 -18.49
N ASN A 217 -1.13 3.23 -18.33
CA ASN A 217 -2.06 2.22 -18.85
C ASN A 217 -2.61 1.40 -17.68
N THR A 218 -3.86 0.97 -17.74
CA THR A 218 -4.48 0.11 -16.72
C THR A 218 -5.01 -1.15 -17.38
N VAL A 219 -4.57 -2.31 -16.87
CA VAL A 219 -5.04 -3.63 -17.28
C VAL A 219 -5.63 -4.34 -16.07
N ASN A 220 -6.93 -4.59 -16.10
CA ASN A 220 -7.64 -5.36 -15.09
C ASN A 220 -7.44 -6.86 -15.34
N GLY A 221 -7.62 -7.67 -14.32
CA GLY A 221 -7.49 -9.13 -14.43
C GLY A 221 -6.88 -9.75 -13.19
N PHE A 222 -6.80 -11.07 -13.16
CA PHE A 222 -6.32 -11.83 -12.02
C PHE A 222 -4.79 -11.91 -11.96
N GLY A 223 -4.28 -12.26 -10.77
CA GLY A 223 -2.85 -12.36 -10.50
C GLY A 223 -2.15 -13.39 -11.41
N GLU A 224 -2.77 -14.55 -11.61
CA GLU A 224 -2.27 -15.66 -12.44
C GLU A 224 -2.29 -15.37 -13.95
N ASP A 225 -3.16 -14.48 -14.40
CA ASP A 225 -3.28 -14.10 -15.82
C ASP A 225 -2.45 -12.81 -16.09
N ALA A 226 -3.04 -11.64 -15.81
CA ALA A 226 -2.42 -10.34 -16.09
C ALA A 226 -1.22 -10.03 -15.17
N GLY A 227 -1.31 -10.39 -13.87
CA GLY A 227 -0.22 -10.13 -12.91
C GLY A 227 1.07 -10.84 -13.27
N LYS A 228 0.98 -12.15 -13.53
CA LYS A 228 2.12 -12.96 -13.95
C LYS A 228 2.73 -12.45 -15.26
N ALA A 229 1.89 -12.21 -16.27
CA ALA A 229 2.34 -11.68 -17.54
C ALA A 229 3.09 -10.34 -17.41
N LEU A 230 2.61 -9.44 -16.55
CA LEU A 230 3.27 -8.17 -16.26
C LEU A 230 4.66 -8.38 -15.63
N CYS A 231 4.78 -9.34 -14.71
CA CYS A 231 6.05 -9.65 -14.04
C CYS A 231 7.07 -10.29 -14.99
N GLU A 232 6.63 -11.10 -15.95
CA GLU A 232 7.50 -11.80 -16.92
C GLU A 232 7.84 -10.93 -18.15
N HIS A 233 7.10 -9.84 -18.41
CA HIS A 233 7.21 -9.08 -19.66
C HIS A 233 8.57 -8.38 -19.84
N PRO A 234 9.30 -8.59 -20.95
CA PRO A 234 10.69 -8.12 -21.14
C PRO A 234 10.82 -6.59 -21.27
N LYS A 235 9.78 -5.88 -21.76
CA LYS A 235 9.79 -4.43 -21.87
C LYS A 235 9.57 -3.73 -20.52
N ILE A 236 8.99 -4.40 -19.54
CA ILE A 236 8.80 -3.88 -18.18
C ILE A 236 10.10 -4.05 -17.39
N LYS A 237 10.64 -2.96 -16.85
CA LYS A 237 11.97 -2.92 -16.22
C LYS A 237 11.94 -3.14 -14.71
N ALA A 238 10.83 -2.82 -14.07
CA ALA A 238 10.65 -3.01 -12.63
C ALA A 238 9.19 -3.30 -12.30
N ILE A 239 8.97 -3.95 -11.15
CA ILE A 239 7.65 -4.15 -10.55
C ILE A 239 7.61 -3.46 -9.18
N ALA A 240 6.70 -2.52 -9.02
CA ALA A 240 6.31 -1.97 -7.73
C ALA A 240 5.04 -2.68 -7.26
N PHE A 241 5.14 -3.40 -6.17
CA PHE A 241 4.06 -4.24 -5.64
C PHE A 241 3.74 -3.90 -4.20
N VAL A 242 2.46 -3.88 -3.88
CA VAL A 242 1.95 -3.87 -2.50
C VAL A 242 1.00 -5.05 -2.35
N GLY A 243 1.20 -5.89 -1.34
CA GLY A 243 0.34 -7.05 -1.09
C GLY A 243 0.91 -8.09 -0.15
N GLU A 244 0.58 -9.34 -0.36
CA GLU A 244 0.99 -10.46 0.50
C GLU A 244 2.43 -10.92 0.21
N SER A 245 3.15 -11.38 1.25
CA SER A 245 4.55 -11.84 1.16
C SER A 245 4.73 -13.02 0.19
N ARG A 246 3.76 -13.94 0.15
CA ARG A 246 3.77 -15.06 -0.80
C ARG A 246 3.76 -14.58 -2.25
N THR A 247 2.89 -13.61 -2.56
CA THR A 247 2.80 -13.00 -3.89
C THR A 247 4.07 -12.23 -4.24
N GLY A 248 4.67 -11.49 -3.28
CA GLY A 248 5.96 -10.82 -3.47
C GLY A 248 7.08 -11.79 -3.87
N SER A 249 7.13 -12.97 -3.22
CA SER A 249 8.07 -14.04 -3.59
C SER A 249 7.84 -14.58 -5.01
N LEU A 250 6.57 -14.75 -5.42
CA LEU A 250 6.23 -15.19 -6.79
C LEU A 250 6.64 -14.13 -7.82
N ILE A 251 6.38 -12.85 -7.59
CA ILE A 251 6.79 -11.74 -8.45
C ILE A 251 8.31 -11.74 -8.66
N THR A 252 9.07 -11.91 -7.58
CA THR A 252 10.53 -11.98 -7.65
C THR A 252 11.00 -13.14 -8.52
N LYS A 253 10.40 -14.33 -8.37
CA LYS A 253 10.73 -15.51 -9.20
C LYS A 253 10.38 -15.29 -10.67
N GLN A 254 9.21 -14.72 -10.97
CA GLN A 254 8.73 -14.44 -12.32
C GLN A 254 9.58 -13.39 -13.05
N GLY A 255 10.12 -12.42 -12.33
CA GLY A 255 10.98 -11.36 -12.88
C GLY A 255 12.45 -11.75 -13.04
N ALA A 256 12.88 -12.91 -12.53
CA ALA A 256 14.29 -13.28 -12.42
C ALA A 256 15.00 -13.39 -13.78
N ASP A 257 14.38 -13.99 -14.80
CA ASP A 257 14.96 -14.20 -16.14
C ASP A 257 15.29 -12.89 -16.87
N THR A 258 14.63 -11.80 -16.51
CA THR A 258 14.87 -10.47 -17.08
C THR A 258 15.61 -9.53 -16.13
N LEU A 259 16.15 -10.04 -15.02
CA LEU A 259 16.80 -9.26 -13.96
C LEU A 259 15.96 -8.07 -13.50
N LYS A 260 14.64 -8.27 -13.41
CA LYS A 260 13.66 -7.25 -13.13
C LYS A 260 13.84 -6.71 -11.70
N ARG A 261 13.92 -5.40 -11.57
CA ARG A 261 13.97 -4.74 -10.27
C ARG A 261 12.61 -4.87 -9.58
N ASN A 262 12.60 -5.23 -8.30
CA ASN A 262 11.38 -5.35 -7.51
C ASN A 262 11.42 -4.41 -6.30
N HIS A 263 10.31 -3.70 -6.09
CA HIS A 263 10.00 -3.00 -4.86
C HIS A 263 8.75 -3.62 -4.26
N LEU A 264 8.89 -4.21 -3.08
CA LEU A 264 7.87 -5.04 -2.46
C LEU A 264 7.51 -4.46 -1.10
N GLU A 265 6.28 -3.95 -0.96
CA GLU A 265 5.66 -3.55 0.29
C GLU A 265 4.67 -4.65 0.69
N LEU A 266 5.00 -5.38 1.73
CA LEU A 266 4.32 -6.62 2.07
C LEU A 266 3.66 -6.55 3.44
N GLY A 267 3.13 -7.70 3.89
CA GLY A 267 2.41 -7.83 5.14
C GLY A 267 3.23 -7.50 6.39
N GLY A 268 2.54 -7.46 7.52
CA GLY A 268 3.13 -7.20 8.82
C GLY A 268 2.37 -7.88 9.95
N LYS A 269 3.09 -8.17 11.05
CA LYS A 269 2.50 -8.59 12.33
C LYS A 269 3.03 -7.67 13.42
N ASN A 270 2.66 -6.40 13.30
CA ASN A 270 3.35 -5.29 13.94
C ASN A 270 3.07 -5.23 15.45
N PRO A 271 4.11 -5.09 16.30
CA PRO A 271 3.93 -4.94 17.73
C PRO A 271 3.61 -3.49 18.13
N VAL A 272 2.66 -3.32 19.04
CA VAL A 272 2.51 -2.16 19.91
C VAL A 272 2.99 -2.57 21.29
N ILE A 273 4.03 -1.93 21.78
CA ILE A 273 4.67 -2.24 23.05
C ILE A 273 4.34 -1.13 24.03
N VAL A 274 3.67 -1.47 25.15
CA VAL A 274 3.23 -0.51 26.16
C VAL A 274 3.88 -0.82 27.51
N PHE A 275 4.83 0.04 27.90
CA PHE A 275 5.47 -0.02 29.21
C PHE A 275 4.65 0.68 30.30
N ASP A 276 4.91 0.34 31.57
CA ASP A 276 4.17 0.84 32.71
C ASP A 276 4.31 2.35 32.98
N ASP A 277 5.32 2.99 32.39
CA ASP A 277 5.59 4.42 32.46
C ASP A 277 4.98 5.23 31.30
N ALA A 278 4.29 4.59 30.36
CA ALA A 278 3.69 5.24 29.21
C ALA A 278 2.49 6.15 29.57
N ASP A 279 2.14 7.06 28.64
CA ASP A 279 0.82 7.70 28.63
C ASP A 279 -0.22 6.66 28.17
N LEU A 280 -0.83 5.98 29.16
CA LEU A 280 -1.69 4.83 28.92
C LEU A 280 -2.95 5.17 28.12
N GLU A 281 -3.53 6.36 28.31
CA GLU A 281 -4.73 6.76 27.57
C GLU A 281 -4.42 6.98 26.08
N ARG A 282 -3.31 7.66 25.77
CA ARG A 282 -2.89 7.84 24.38
C ARG A 282 -2.43 6.52 23.74
N ALA A 283 -1.77 5.66 24.50
CA ALA A 283 -1.37 4.33 24.01
C ALA A 283 -2.60 3.47 23.67
N LEU A 284 -3.65 3.53 24.50
CA LEU A 284 -4.92 2.85 24.26
C LEU A 284 -5.62 3.37 23.01
N ASP A 285 -5.73 4.70 22.85
CA ASP A 285 -6.33 5.32 21.68
C ASP A 285 -5.59 4.92 20.38
N ALA A 286 -4.25 4.96 20.41
CA ALA A 286 -3.42 4.57 19.28
C ALA A 286 -3.54 3.08 18.96
N ALA A 287 -3.52 2.20 19.96
CA ALA A 287 -3.68 0.75 19.76
C ALA A 287 -5.01 0.44 19.09
N ILE A 288 -6.11 1.01 19.58
CA ILE A 288 -7.46 0.83 19.01
C ILE A 288 -7.53 1.38 17.59
N PHE A 289 -7.07 2.62 17.37
CA PHE A 289 -7.11 3.26 16.07
C PHE A 289 -6.32 2.46 15.03
N MET A 290 -5.12 1.99 15.39
CA MET A 290 -4.23 1.34 14.44
C MET A 290 -4.68 -0.06 14.02
N ILE A 291 -5.47 -0.76 14.85
CA ILE A 291 -5.94 -2.10 14.48
C ILE A 291 -7.36 -2.10 13.93
N TYR A 292 -8.28 -1.27 14.44
CA TYR A 292 -9.69 -1.36 14.06
C TYR A 292 -10.07 -0.36 12.96
N SER A 293 -9.35 0.76 12.76
CA SER A 293 -9.61 1.62 11.61
C SER A 293 -9.24 0.92 10.31
N ILE A 294 -9.92 1.29 9.21
CA ILE A 294 -9.75 0.62 7.90
C ILE A 294 -10.00 -0.90 8.03
N ASN A 295 -11.00 -1.29 8.83
CA ASN A 295 -11.42 -2.68 9.07
C ASN A 295 -10.28 -3.61 9.56
N GLY A 296 -9.17 -3.08 10.08
CA GLY A 296 -7.95 -3.85 10.35
C GLY A 296 -7.20 -4.32 9.10
N GLU A 297 -7.68 -3.97 7.92
CA GLU A 297 -7.15 -4.34 6.60
C GLU A 297 -6.01 -3.39 6.19
N ARG A 298 -5.00 -3.27 7.05
CA ARG A 298 -3.85 -2.38 6.87
C ARG A 298 -2.55 -3.12 7.17
N CYS A 299 -1.57 -3.05 6.29
CA CYS A 299 -0.25 -3.67 6.49
C CYS A 299 0.47 -3.15 7.75
N THR A 300 0.24 -1.88 8.10
CA THR A 300 0.81 -1.23 9.30
C THR A 300 -0.06 -1.37 10.55
N SER A 301 -1.12 -2.19 10.53
CA SER A 301 -1.97 -2.45 11.71
C SER A 301 -1.15 -2.96 12.88
N SER A 302 -1.40 -2.42 14.06
CA SER A 302 -0.82 -2.88 15.33
C SER A 302 -1.52 -4.14 15.82
N SER A 303 -1.31 -5.26 15.15
CA SER A 303 -2.07 -6.50 15.37
C SER A 303 -1.60 -7.35 16.55
N ARG A 304 -0.42 -7.02 17.14
CA ARG A 304 0.05 -7.58 18.41
C ARG A 304 0.21 -6.45 19.44
N LEU A 305 -0.55 -6.51 20.53
CA LEU A 305 -0.36 -5.65 21.69
C LEU A 305 0.53 -6.39 22.70
N LEU A 306 1.73 -5.85 22.93
CA LEU A 306 2.61 -6.30 24.01
C LEU A 306 2.38 -5.34 25.19
N VAL A 307 1.84 -5.83 26.27
CA VAL A 307 1.48 -5.02 27.45
C VAL A 307 2.24 -5.50 28.67
N GLN A 308 2.89 -4.58 29.41
CA GLN A 308 3.65 -4.94 30.58
C GLN A 308 2.73 -5.45 31.70
N ASP A 309 3.09 -6.55 32.37
CA ASP A 309 2.29 -7.26 33.36
C ASP A 309 1.66 -6.34 34.41
N LYS A 310 2.42 -5.35 34.89
CA LYS A 310 2.00 -4.43 35.95
C LYS A 310 0.77 -3.58 35.59
N ILE A 311 0.55 -3.30 34.32
CA ILE A 311 -0.56 -2.48 33.81
C ILE A 311 -1.60 -3.28 33.04
N ARG A 312 -1.35 -4.57 32.81
CA ARG A 312 -2.13 -5.42 31.91
C ARG A 312 -3.60 -5.45 32.23
N GLU A 313 -3.95 -5.75 33.47
CA GLU A 313 -5.36 -5.92 33.89
C GLU A 313 -6.19 -4.64 33.63
N GLU A 314 -5.65 -3.49 34.04
CA GLU A 314 -6.32 -2.19 33.83
C GLU A 314 -6.40 -1.84 32.34
N PHE A 315 -5.34 -2.04 31.60
CA PHE A 315 -5.25 -1.69 30.17
C PHE A 315 -6.20 -2.56 29.34
N GLU A 316 -6.19 -3.88 29.56
CA GLU A 316 -7.09 -4.83 28.86
C GLU A 316 -8.56 -4.57 29.21
N ALA A 317 -8.90 -4.24 30.45
CA ALA A 317 -10.28 -3.91 30.82
C ALA A 317 -10.82 -2.69 30.06
N LYS A 318 -10.02 -1.60 29.98
CA LYS A 318 -10.38 -0.41 29.20
C LYS A 318 -10.46 -0.72 27.69
N LEU A 319 -9.55 -1.55 27.20
CA LEU A 319 -9.53 -1.98 25.80
C LEU A 319 -10.79 -2.76 25.43
N ILE A 320 -11.21 -3.73 26.26
CA ILE A 320 -12.44 -4.52 26.09
C ILE A 320 -13.67 -3.58 26.01
N GLU A 321 -13.78 -2.65 26.95
CA GLU A 321 -14.88 -1.67 26.96
C GLU A 321 -14.94 -0.88 25.66
N ARG A 322 -13.80 -0.34 25.20
CA ARG A 322 -13.69 0.47 23.98
C ARG A 322 -14.00 -0.34 22.73
N VAL A 323 -13.47 -1.57 22.61
CA VAL A 323 -13.70 -2.46 21.47
C VAL A 323 -15.17 -2.82 21.31
N ASN A 324 -15.87 -3.11 22.39
CA ASN A 324 -17.30 -3.41 22.38
C ASN A 324 -18.17 -2.21 21.92
N ASN A 325 -17.68 -0.99 22.05
CA ASN A 325 -18.38 0.23 21.66
C ASN A 325 -18.11 0.66 20.20
N ILE A 326 -17.20 -0.01 19.47
CA ILE A 326 -16.91 0.30 18.07
C ILE A 326 -18.13 0.03 17.20
N LYS A 327 -18.49 1.01 16.37
CA LYS A 327 -19.68 0.95 15.51
C LYS A 327 -19.37 0.20 14.22
N VAL A 328 -19.93 -1.00 14.10
CA VAL A 328 -19.96 -1.78 12.86
C VAL A 328 -21.19 -1.39 12.06
N GLY A 329 -21.08 -1.13 10.76
CA GLY A 329 -22.21 -0.75 9.96
C GLY A 329 -21.90 -0.47 8.49
N HIS A 330 -22.87 0.11 7.79
CA HIS A 330 -22.78 0.45 6.38
C HIS A 330 -21.62 1.43 6.13
N PRO A 331 -20.70 1.16 5.19
CA PRO A 331 -19.47 1.95 5.03
C PRO A 331 -19.73 3.41 4.60
N LEU A 332 -20.84 3.70 3.93
CA LEU A 332 -21.23 5.06 3.53
C LEU A 332 -21.87 5.88 4.66
N ASP A 333 -22.18 5.28 5.82
CA ASP A 333 -22.63 6.05 7.00
C ASP A 333 -21.39 6.70 7.67
N PRO A 334 -21.33 8.04 7.79
CA PRO A 334 -20.23 8.73 8.46
C PRO A 334 -20.00 8.32 9.93
N LYS A 335 -21.00 7.67 10.56
CA LYS A 335 -20.90 7.18 11.93
C LYS A 335 -20.26 5.81 12.04
N THR A 336 -20.15 5.07 10.94
CA THR A 336 -19.52 3.76 10.89
C THR A 336 -18.02 3.89 11.14
N GLU A 337 -17.48 2.98 11.94
CA GLU A 337 -16.05 2.91 12.26
C GLU A 337 -15.39 1.65 11.66
N VAL A 338 -16.16 0.56 11.55
CA VAL A 338 -15.75 -0.69 10.89
C VAL A 338 -16.86 -1.11 9.93
N GLY A 339 -16.51 -1.25 8.67
CA GLY A 339 -17.38 -1.76 7.62
C GLY A 339 -17.20 -3.27 7.41
N PRO A 340 -17.75 -3.82 6.31
CA PRO A 340 -17.56 -5.23 5.97
C PRO A 340 -16.15 -5.51 5.44
N LEU A 341 -15.68 -6.74 5.58
CA LEU A 341 -14.45 -7.23 4.95
C LEU A 341 -14.63 -7.36 3.43
N VAL A 342 -13.56 -7.17 2.67
CA VAL A 342 -13.62 -6.92 1.23
C VAL A 342 -14.23 -8.04 0.38
N THR A 343 -13.98 -9.32 0.69
CA THR A 343 -14.44 -10.49 -0.09
C THR A 343 -14.85 -11.63 0.80
N GLU A 344 -15.60 -12.59 0.25
CA GLU A 344 -15.97 -13.84 0.91
C GLU A 344 -14.76 -14.66 1.35
N GLU A 345 -13.74 -14.77 0.49
CA GLU A 345 -12.51 -15.50 0.80
C GLU A 345 -11.80 -14.87 2.00
N HIS A 346 -11.69 -13.56 2.01
CA HIS A 346 -11.06 -12.83 3.10
C HIS A 346 -11.88 -12.90 4.40
N PHE A 347 -13.20 -12.78 4.30
CA PHE A 347 -14.12 -12.98 5.43
C PHE A 347 -13.96 -14.37 6.05
N ASN A 348 -13.93 -15.42 5.23
CA ASN A 348 -13.72 -16.78 5.69
C ASN A 348 -12.34 -16.97 6.34
N LYS A 349 -11.30 -16.35 5.78
CA LYS A 349 -9.96 -16.32 6.39
C LYS A 349 -10.02 -15.71 7.79
N VAL A 350 -10.56 -14.49 7.93
CA VAL A 350 -10.60 -13.77 9.22
C VAL A 350 -11.41 -14.53 10.26
N THR A 351 -12.60 -15.02 9.91
CA THR A 351 -13.48 -15.74 10.84
C THR A 351 -12.92 -17.09 11.26
N SER A 352 -12.11 -17.75 10.43
CA SER A 352 -11.43 -18.99 10.81
C SER A 352 -10.49 -18.81 12.01
N TYR A 353 -9.95 -17.63 12.22
CA TYR A 353 -9.09 -17.34 13.37
C TYR A 353 -9.83 -17.27 14.71
N PHE A 354 -11.15 -17.16 14.71
CA PHE A 354 -11.92 -17.24 15.95
C PHE A 354 -11.87 -18.65 16.58
N GLU A 355 -11.93 -19.71 15.73
CA GLU A 355 -11.76 -21.08 16.20
C GLU A 355 -10.27 -21.42 16.44
N ILE A 356 -9.37 -20.98 15.55
CA ILE A 356 -7.91 -21.14 15.74
C ILE A 356 -7.46 -20.56 17.09
N ALA A 357 -7.99 -19.38 17.50
CA ALA A 357 -7.65 -18.78 18.79
C ALA A 357 -8.08 -19.67 19.97
N LYS A 358 -9.27 -20.26 19.90
CA LYS A 358 -9.77 -21.20 20.94
C LYS A 358 -8.93 -22.47 20.98
N ASP A 359 -8.62 -23.04 19.83
CA ASP A 359 -7.80 -24.25 19.70
C ASP A 359 -6.37 -24.02 20.22
N ASP A 360 -5.81 -22.84 20.00
CA ASP A 360 -4.51 -22.42 20.53
C ASP A 360 -4.55 -22.12 22.06
N GLY A 361 -5.74 -22.02 22.66
CA GLY A 361 -5.95 -21.76 24.09
C GLY A 361 -6.04 -20.28 24.49
N ALA A 362 -6.21 -19.36 23.52
CA ALA A 362 -6.45 -17.96 23.79
C ALA A 362 -7.92 -17.70 24.20
N THR A 363 -8.14 -16.59 24.91
CA THR A 363 -9.49 -16.12 25.29
C THR A 363 -9.97 -15.07 24.31
N ILE A 364 -11.20 -15.21 23.82
CA ILE A 364 -11.89 -14.15 23.07
C ILE A 364 -12.49 -13.20 24.10
N ALA A 365 -11.83 -12.09 24.38
CA ALA A 365 -12.25 -11.11 25.39
C ALA A 365 -13.30 -10.11 24.86
N ALA A 366 -13.34 -9.90 23.53
CA ALA A 366 -14.36 -9.11 22.86
C ALA A 366 -14.53 -9.58 21.42
N GLY A 367 -15.71 -9.43 20.83
CA GLY A 367 -16.02 -9.82 19.46
C GLY A 367 -16.00 -11.32 19.23
N GLY A 368 -15.32 -11.78 18.17
CA GLY A 368 -15.26 -13.20 17.80
C GLY A 368 -16.53 -13.71 17.14
N GLU A 369 -17.33 -12.85 16.54
CA GLU A 369 -18.61 -13.19 15.94
C GLU A 369 -18.87 -12.44 14.62
N VAL A 370 -19.69 -13.04 13.77
CA VAL A 370 -20.21 -12.46 12.53
C VAL A 370 -21.40 -11.55 12.85
N VAL A 371 -21.59 -10.48 12.10
CA VAL A 371 -22.69 -9.53 12.25
C VAL A 371 -23.62 -9.61 11.04
N GLY A 372 -24.85 -10.08 11.26
CA GLY A 372 -25.83 -10.22 10.18
C GLY A 372 -25.47 -11.34 9.18
N ASP A 373 -26.18 -11.38 8.04
CA ASP A 373 -26.06 -12.41 7.00
C ASP A 373 -25.97 -11.83 5.56
N GLU A 374 -26.21 -10.55 5.39
CA GLU A 374 -26.24 -9.90 4.07
C GLU A 374 -24.85 -9.64 3.50
N GLY A 375 -23.94 -9.09 4.32
CA GLY A 375 -22.58 -8.71 3.93
C GLY A 375 -21.50 -9.45 4.70
N TYR A 376 -20.25 -9.01 4.58
CA TYR A 376 -19.08 -9.64 5.21
C TYR A 376 -18.68 -8.95 6.53
N PHE A 377 -19.64 -8.69 7.41
CA PHE A 377 -19.43 -7.96 8.64
C PHE A 377 -18.97 -8.86 9.79
N VAL A 378 -17.98 -8.41 10.55
CA VAL A 378 -17.48 -9.06 11.76
C VAL A 378 -17.36 -8.05 12.89
N ARG A 379 -17.52 -8.50 14.13
CA ARG A 379 -17.23 -7.68 15.31
C ARG A 379 -15.73 -7.44 15.44
N PRO A 380 -15.29 -6.21 15.77
CA PRO A 380 -13.94 -5.96 16.26
C PRO A 380 -13.60 -6.94 17.39
N THR A 381 -12.48 -7.64 17.25
CA THR A 381 -12.15 -8.79 18.08
C THR A 381 -10.86 -8.56 18.86
N LEU A 382 -10.86 -8.98 20.13
CA LEU A 382 -9.68 -8.97 20.99
C LEU A 382 -9.44 -10.38 21.54
N PHE A 383 -8.24 -10.88 21.31
CA PHE A 383 -7.74 -12.09 21.96
C PHE A 383 -6.82 -11.73 23.12
N THR A 384 -7.02 -12.34 24.28
CA THR A 384 -6.20 -12.25 25.49
C THR A 384 -5.70 -13.63 25.90
N GLU A 385 -4.90 -13.71 26.95
CA GLU A 385 -4.23 -14.97 27.40
C GLU A 385 -3.43 -15.63 26.27
N ALA A 386 -2.91 -14.81 25.34
CA ALA A 386 -2.14 -15.30 24.21
C ALA A 386 -0.64 -15.35 24.52
N THR A 387 0.04 -16.27 23.86
CA THR A 387 1.50 -16.34 23.83
C THR A 387 2.00 -16.07 22.40
N ASN A 388 3.28 -15.67 22.28
CA ASN A 388 3.85 -15.40 20.96
C ASN A 388 3.93 -16.63 20.04
N LYS A 389 3.80 -17.85 20.58
CA LYS A 389 3.84 -19.10 19.80
C LYS A 389 2.51 -19.46 19.11
N MET A 390 1.43 -18.83 19.51
CA MET A 390 0.10 -19.07 18.93
C MET A 390 0.04 -18.52 17.50
N ARG A 391 -0.73 -19.18 16.63
CA ARG A 391 -0.94 -18.76 15.25
C ARG A 391 -1.49 -17.33 15.16
N ILE A 392 -2.40 -16.96 16.05
CA ILE A 392 -2.97 -15.61 16.13
C ILE A 392 -1.93 -14.52 16.40
N ALA A 393 -0.78 -14.86 16.99
CA ALA A 393 0.33 -13.96 17.26
C ALA A 393 1.39 -13.95 16.14
N GLN A 394 1.47 -14.98 15.32
CA GLN A 394 2.48 -15.16 14.29
C GLN A 394 1.98 -14.84 12.87
N GLU A 395 0.71 -15.18 12.57
CA GLU A 395 0.15 -15.06 11.23
C GLU A 395 -0.58 -13.72 11.04
N GLU A 396 -0.48 -13.13 9.85
CA GLU A 396 -1.20 -11.91 9.49
C GLU A 396 -2.67 -12.23 9.18
N ILE A 397 -3.56 -11.89 10.10
CA ILE A 397 -5.02 -12.10 9.96
C ILE A 397 -5.59 -11.11 8.94
N PHE A 398 -5.14 -9.85 8.98
CA PHE A 398 -5.53 -8.74 8.10
C PHE A 398 -7.01 -8.36 8.23
N GLY A 399 -7.50 -8.30 9.46
CA GLY A 399 -8.87 -7.95 9.82
C GLY A 399 -8.92 -7.19 11.15
N PRO A 400 -10.09 -6.82 11.65
CA PRO A 400 -10.24 -6.07 12.90
C PRO A 400 -10.03 -6.97 14.13
N VAL A 401 -8.81 -7.52 14.25
CA VAL A 401 -8.45 -8.53 15.25
C VAL A 401 -7.13 -8.18 15.91
N LEU A 402 -7.14 -7.99 17.22
CA LEU A 402 -5.99 -7.67 18.05
C LEU A 402 -5.66 -8.85 18.96
N THR A 403 -4.37 -9.16 19.10
CA THR A 403 -3.86 -10.19 20.03
C THR A 403 -3.04 -9.51 21.13
N SER A 404 -3.44 -9.65 22.40
CA SER A 404 -2.74 -9.13 23.56
C SER A 404 -1.83 -10.21 24.15
N ILE A 405 -0.55 -9.85 24.37
CA ILE A 405 0.51 -10.72 24.89
C ILE A 405 1.19 -9.99 26.06
N PRO A 406 1.24 -10.57 27.25
CA PRO A 406 1.92 -9.98 28.39
C PRO A 406 3.44 -10.08 28.26
N PHE A 407 4.16 -9.16 28.92
CA PHE A 407 5.61 -9.25 29.13
C PHE A 407 6.00 -8.68 30.50
N SER A 408 7.11 -9.19 31.07
CA SER A 408 7.60 -8.83 32.41
C SER A 408 8.80 -7.87 32.38
N SER A 409 9.64 -7.93 31.33
CA SER A 409 10.88 -7.16 31.22
C SER A 409 11.06 -6.54 29.82
N GLU A 410 11.97 -5.55 29.73
CA GLU A 410 12.32 -4.90 28.45
C GLU A 410 12.93 -5.93 27.46
N GLU A 411 13.74 -6.85 27.96
CA GLU A 411 14.39 -7.91 27.18
C GLU A 411 13.36 -8.87 26.59
N GLU A 412 12.39 -9.31 27.38
CA GLU A 412 11.31 -10.19 26.95
C GLU A 412 10.42 -9.50 25.92
N ALA A 413 10.06 -8.22 26.15
CA ALA A 413 9.28 -7.45 25.18
C ALA A 413 9.97 -7.38 23.81
N LEU A 414 11.30 -7.17 23.80
CA LEU A 414 12.09 -7.12 22.58
C LEU A 414 12.18 -8.48 21.89
N GLU A 415 12.38 -9.57 22.67
CA GLU A 415 12.38 -10.93 22.15
C GLU A 415 11.05 -11.26 21.48
N ILE A 416 9.93 -11.04 22.17
CA ILE A 416 8.58 -11.26 21.63
C ILE A 416 8.34 -10.39 20.38
N ALA A 417 8.75 -9.12 20.42
CA ALA A 417 8.54 -8.20 19.30
C ALA A 417 9.25 -8.67 18.03
N ASN A 418 10.48 -9.18 18.15
CA ASN A 418 11.32 -9.62 17.04
C ASN A 418 11.06 -11.07 16.59
N ASP A 419 10.49 -11.92 17.46
CA ASP A 419 10.22 -13.34 17.16
C ASP A 419 8.95 -13.48 16.30
N VAL A 420 9.04 -12.99 15.08
CA VAL A 420 8.03 -13.11 14.02
C VAL A 420 8.72 -12.98 12.66
N ALA A 421 8.10 -13.56 11.62
CA ALA A 421 8.65 -13.52 10.26
C ALA A 421 8.65 -12.11 9.64
N TYR A 422 7.84 -11.21 10.15
CA TYR A 422 7.62 -9.87 9.64
C TYR A 422 8.47 -8.81 10.33
N GLY A 423 8.59 -7.64 9.69
CA GLY A 423 9.30 -6.48 10.24
C GLY A 423 8.91 -5.18 9.51
N LEU A 424 7.61 -4.87 9.42
CA LEU A 424 7.15 -3.65 8.74
C LEU A 424 7.20 -2.45 9.68
N THR A 425 6.42 -2.47 10.76
CA THR A 425 6.36 -1.37 11.73
C THR A 425 6.50 -1.86 13.17
N GLY A 426 6.88 -0.93 14.07
CA GLY A 426 6.81 -1.11 15.51
C GLY A 426 6.38 0.19 16.20
N TYR A 427 5.64 0.06 17.29
CA TYR A 427 5.11 1.19 18.07
C TYR A 427 5.51 1.01 19.52
N VAL A 428 6.30 1.96 20.08
CA VAL A 428 6.86 1.87 21.43
C VAL A 428 6.31 3.00 22.28
N TRP A 429 5.67 2.64 23.39
CA TRP A 429 5.07 3.59 24.34
C TRP A 429 5.81 3.53 25.67
N THR A 430 6.58 4.58 25.97
CA THR A 430 7.35 4.76 27.21
C THR A 430 7.73 6.22 27.38
N ASN A 431 7.80 6.69 28.63
CA ASN A 431 8.32 8.02 28.95
C ASN A 431 9.83 8.01 29.26
N ASP A 432 10.48 6.84 29.30
CA ASP A 432 11.93 6.71 29.44
C ASP A 432 12.62 6.82 28.05
N LEU A 433 13.22 7.99 27.79
CA LEU A 433 13.96 8.23 26.55
C LEU A 433 15.10 7.24 26.34
N THR A 434 15.77 6.82 27.40
CA THR A 434 16.92 5.90 27.29
C THR A 434 16.44 4.49 26.89
N ARG A 435 15.33 4.05 27.47
CA ARG A 435 14.62 2.83 27.04
C ARG A 435 14.21 2.91 25.58
N ALA A 436 13.55 4.00 25.19
CA ALA A 436 13.11 4.20 23.81
C ALA A 436 14.27 4.08 22.81
N LEU A 437 15.43 4.71 23.10
CA LEU A 437 16.61 4.64 22.24
C LEU A 437 17.18 3.21 22.17
N ARG A 438 17.35 2.52 23.30
CA ARG A 438 17.85 1.14 23.33
C ARG A 438 16.92 0.18 22.58
N PHE A 439 15.60 0.35 22.78
CA PHE A 439 14.61 -0.54 22.20
C PHE A 439 14.50 -0.35 20.69
N THR A 440 14.45 0.89 20.22
CA THR A 440 14.36 1.20 18.78
C THR A 440 15.60 0.82 17.99
N ASP A 441 16.78 0.82 18.61
CA ASP A 441 18.02 0.34 18.00
C ASP A 441 18.02 -1.17 17.72
N LYS A 442 17.28 -1.95 18.50
CA LYS A 442 17.25 -3.43 18.43
C LYS A 442 15.97 -4.00 17.83
N LEU A 443 14.93 -3.20 17.70
CA LEU A 443 13.66 -3.65 17.14
C LEU A 443 13.77 -3.86 15.62
N GLU A 444 13.51 -5.06 15.15
CA GLU A 444 13.63 -5.46 13.74
C GLU A 444 12.38 -5.03 12.94
N ALA A 445 12.23 -3.74 12.76
CA ALA A 445 11.16 -3.14 11.96
C ALA A 445 11.74 -2.06 11.04
N GLY A 446 11.15 -1.91 9.85
CA GLY A 446 11.59 -0.88 8.89
C GLY A 446 11.17 0.53 9.28
N MET A 447 10.11 0.65 10.09
CA MET A 447 9.57 1.92 10.59
C MET A 447 9.16 1.79 12.05
N ILE A 448 9.59 2.73 12.89
CA ILE A 448 9.30 2.71 14.32
C ILE A 448 8.78 4.08 14.75
N TRP A 449 7.70 4.08 15.52
CA TRP A 449 7.17 5.29 16.17
C TRP A 449 7.27 5.14 17.67
N VAL A 450 7.70 6.19 18.34
CA VAL A 450 7.73 6.28 19.79
C VAL A 450 6.67 7.28 20.25
N ASN A 451 5.79 6.87 21.17
CA ASN A 451 4.68 7.65 21.71
C ASN A 451 3.77 8.26 20.63
N SER A 452 3.61 7.54 19.51
CA SER A 452 2.79 7.96 18.35
C SER A 452 2.25 6.74 17.60
N GLU A 453 1.20 6.96 16.85
CA GLU A 453 0.73 6.05 15.82
C GLU A 453 1.46 6.29 14.48
N ASN A 454 1.04 5.61 13.42
CA ASN A 454 1.60 5.75 12.06
C ASN A 454 1.34 7.16 11.48
N VAL A 455 2.03 8.15 11.98
CA VAL A 455 2.03 9.51 11.40
C VAL A 455 3.02 9.52 10.23
N ARG A 456 2.46 9.54 9.03
CA ARG A 456 3.24 9.48 7.81
C ARG A 456 3.83 10.83 7.42
N HIS A 457 5.10 10.80 7.06
CA HIS A 457 5.81 11.95 6.49
C HIS A 457 6.43 11.53 5.15
N LEU A 458 5.97 12.12 4.04
CA LEU A 458 6.33 11.71 2.66
C LEU A 458 7.84 11.69 2.36
N PRO A 459 8.66 12.62 2.90
CA PRO A 459 10.11 12.57 2.71
C PRO A 459 10.84 11.43 3.40
N THR A 460 10.22 10.74 4.39
CA THR A 460 10.91 9.67 5.14
C THR A 460 10.78 8.32 4.47
N PRO A 461 11.75 7.40 4.68
CA PRO A 461 11.70 6.05 4.11
C PRO A 461 10.52 5.28 4.68
N PHE A 462 9.77 4.62 3.82
CA PHE A 462 8.68 3.71 4.15
C PHE A 462 8.97 2.33 3.57
N GLY A 463 8.91 1.28 4.37
CA GLY A 463 9.09 -0.11 3.93
C GLY A 463 9.62 -1.01 5.03
N GLY A 464 9.41 -2.31 4.86
CA GLY A 464 9.72 -3.33 5.83
C GLY A 464 11.11 -3.96 5.69
N VAL A 465 11.44 -4.78 6.69
CA VAL A 465 12.54 -5.75 6.68
C VAL A 465 11.98 -7.16 6.76
N LYS A 466 12.81 -8.20 6.73
CA LYS A 466 12.40 -9.61 6.78
C LYS A 466 11.35 -9.91 5.68
N ALA A 467 10.27 -10.62 6.01
CA ALA A 467 9.19 -10.96 5.07
C ALA A 467 8.23 -9.79 4.77
N SER A 468 8.46 -8.60 5.35
CA SER A 468 7.63 -7.41 5.11
C SER A 468 8.05 -6.59 3.89
N GLY A 469 9.15 -6.93 3.21
CA GLY A 469 9.42 -6.32 1.92
C GLY A 469 10.87 -6.05 1.58
N ILE A 470 11.04 -5.45 0.39
CA ILE A 470 12.33 -5.08 -0.21
C ILE A 470 12.19 -3.67 -0.80
N GLY A 471 13.14 -2.80 -0.48
CA GLY A 471 13.13 -1.42 -0.95
C GLY A 471 12.48 -0.45 0.03
N ARG A 472 12.44 0.81 -0.35
CA ARG A 472 11.81 1.89 0.42
C ARG A 472 11.07 2.86 -0.50
N ASP A 473 9.86 3.24 -0.09
CA ASP A 473 9.13 4.37 -0.66
C ASP A 473 9.44 5.67 0.09
N GLY A 474 9.00 6.76 -0.49
CA GLY A 474 9.11 8.11 0.08
C GLY A 474 10.41 8.80 -0.28
N GLY A 475 10.39 10.12 -0.28
CA GLY A 475 11.56 10.94 -0.55
C GLY A 475 12.36 10.52 -1.78
N ASP A 476 13.67 10.56 -1.62
CA ASP A 476 14.63 10.18 -2.66
C ASP A 476 14.70 8.65 -2.88
N TRP A 477 14.29 7.83 -1.88
CA TRP A 477 14.28 6.37 -2.02
C TRP A 477 13.36 5.88 -3.13
N SER A 478 12.21 6.55 -3.37
CA SER A 478 11.36 6.25 -4.52
C SER A 478 12.09 6.49 -5.85
N PHE A 479 12.88 7.56 -5.97
CA PHE A 479 13.68 7.82 -7.17
C PHE A 479 14.83 6.82 -7.33
N GLU A 480 15.42 6.33 -6.25
CA GLU A 480 16.43 5.26 -6.31
C GLU A 480 15.86 3.98 -6.93
N PHE A 481 14.58 3.70 -6.69
CA PHE A 481 13.91 2.56 -7.32
C PHE A 481 13.59 2.77 -8.80
N TYR A 482 13.04 3.94 -9.18
CA TYR A 482 12.56 4.22 -10.53
C TYR A 482 13.65 4.76 -11.47
N MET A 483 14.86 4.98 -10.99
CA MET A 483 15.95 5.56 -11.79
C MET A 483 17.23 4.74 -11.67
N GLU A 484 18.08 4.83 -12.71
CA GLU A 484 19.44 4.27 -12.74
C GLU A 484 20.46 5.37 -12.56
N GLN A 485 21.48 5.10 -11.77
CA GLN A 485 22.65 5.98 -11.70
C GLN A 485 23.60 5.73 -12.87
N LYS A 486 24.02 6.80 -13.53
CA LYS A 486 24.98 6.78 -14.60
C LYS A 486 26.23 7.59 -14.20
N HIS A 487 27.40 7.01 -14.37
CA HIS A 487 28.67 7.70 -14.24
C HIS A 487 29.16 8.20 -15.61
N ILE A 488 29.62 9.45 -15.67
CA ILE A 488 30.21 10.06 -16.84
C ILE A 488 31.56 10.63 -16.45
N GLY A 489 32.64 10.16 -17.09
CA GLY A 489 34.00 10.65 -16.88
C GLY A 489 34.47 11.51 -18.05
N PHE A 490 34.84 12.77 -17.76
CA PHE A 490 35.46 13.67 -18.73
C PHE A 490 36.96 13.79 -18.43
N ALA A 491 37.82 13.49 -19.39
CA ALA A 491 39.25 13.68 -19.24
C ALA A 491 39.56 15.20 -19.20
N THR A 492 40.13 15.65 -18.09
CA THR A 492 40.55 17.05 -17.89
C THR A 492 42.05 17.21 -17.97
N GLY A 493 42.79 16.12 -18.19
CA GLY A 493 44.22 16.08 -18.38
C GLY A 493 44.65 14.78 -19.05
N HIS A 494 45.94 14.68 -19.35
CA HIS A 494 46.49 13.45 -19.93
C HIS A 494 46.77 12.41 -18.83
N HIS A 495 46.26 11.23 -19.01
CA HIS A 495 46.64 10.05 -18.23
C HIS A 495 47.28 8.99 -19.12
N LYS A 496 48.15 8.18 -18.57
CA LYS A 496 48.85 7.13 -19.31
C LYS A 496 47.86 6.07 -19.80
N ILE A 497 47.83 5.89 -21.13
CA ILE A 497 47.14 4.78 -21.76
C ILE A 497 48.19 3.73 -22.14
N THR A 498 48.05 2.49 -21.69
CA THR A 498 48.94 1.39 -22.04
C THR A 498 48.84 1.09 -23.55
N LYS A 499 49.95 1.19 -24.26
CA LYS A 499 50.02 0.87 -25.68
C LYS A 499 50.18 -0.64 -25.83
N LEU A 500 49.16 -1.30 -26.36
CA LEU A 500 49.24 -2.73 -26.73
C LEU A 500 49.73 -2.84 -28.14
N GLY A 501 50.66 -3.83 -28.40
CA GLY A 501 51.20 -4.06 -29.72
C GLY A 501 52.10 -2.96 -30.29
N ALA A 502 52.53 -2.00 -29.49
CA ALA A 502 53.55 -1.03 -29.88
C ALA A 502 54.94 -1.65 -29.74
N LEU A 503 55.70 -1.70 -30.85
CA LEU A 503 57.13 -2.10 -30.85
C LEU A 503 57.96 -0.97 -30.25
#